data_16260203714e5da016afc3548ca3d65d
#
_entry.id   16260203714e5da016afc3548ca3d65d
#
_cell.length_a   1.000
_cell.length_b   1.000
_cell.length_c   1.000
_cell.angle_alpha   90.00
_cell.angle_beta   90.00
_cell.angle_gamma   90.00
#
_symmetry.space_group_name_H-M   'P 1'
#
loop_
_entity.id
_entity.type
_entity.pdbx_description
1 polymer ?
#
loop_
_entity_poly.entity_id
_entity_poly.type
_entity_poly.pdbx_seq_one_letter_code
_entity_poly.pdbx_strand_id
1 'polypeptide(L)'
;MAITRNLVEAMGGTIDVESEPGQGSCFEVLIDLKIAENRTVALAAQEGERDGNILQGMRFLCAEDNELNAEILTELLKIEGAECTICENGEEILKAFEQSAPGDYDMILMDVQMPVMNGYEATKAIRRSSHKLAKTIPIIAMTANAFSEDIQHSLAAGMNAHISKPVEMKVLEKTIRSIKSGGGGYRTAGYGTVTNGFDAAVQFY
;
A
#
# COMPACT_ATOMS: atom_id res chain seq x y z
N MET A 1 -2.94 1.08 27.29
CA MET A 1 -2.83 2.41 27.93
C MET A 1 -1.41 2.79 28.35
N ALA A 2 -0.60 1.90 28.93
CA ALA A 2 0.79 2.24 29.33
C ALA A 2 1.66 2.75 28.17
N ILE A 3 1.63 2.09 27.02
CA ILE A 3 2.43 2.47 25.84
C ILE A 3 2.03 3.85 25.32
N THR A 4 0.73 4.13 25.20
CA THR A 4 0.23 5.43 24.71
C THR A 4 0.65 6.55 25.64
N ARG A 5 0.53 6.35 26.97
CA ARG A 5 0.96 7.31 27.96
C ARG A 5 2.45 7.61 27.85
N ASN A 6 3.29 6.56 27.80
CA ASN A 6 4.74 6.73 27.66
C ASN A 6 5.14 7.49 26.38
N LEU A 7 4.42 7.28 25.29
CA LEU A 7 4.66 8.02 24.03
C LEU A 7 4.29 9.49 24.16
N VAL A 8 3.11 9.80 24.73
CA VAL A 8 2.66 11.18 24.93
C VAL A 8 3.60 11.92 25.89
N GLU A 9 3.99 11.29 27.01
CA GLU A 9 4.95 11.86 27.97
C GLU A 9 6.34 12.07 27.35
N ALA A 10 6.80 11.13 26.50
CA ALA A 10 8.07 11.28 25.77
C ALA A 10 8.03 12.45 24.75
N MET A 11 6.84 12.81 24.27
CA MET A 11 6.61 13.99 23.41
C MET A 11 6.37 15.27 24.22
N GLY A 12 6.46 15.24 25.56
CA GLY A 12 6.25 16.38 26.44
C GLY A 12 4.76 16.74 26.65
N GLY A 13 3.86 15.83 26.30
CA GLY A 13 2.41 16.02 26.43
C GLY A 13 1.78 15.34 27.65
N THR A 14 0.47 15.50 27.76
CA THR A 14 -0.37 14.84 28.77
C THR A 14 -1.51 14.06 28.12
N ILE A 15 -1.96 13.00 28.80
CA ILE A 15 -3.12 12.21 28.39
C ILE A 15 -4.05 12.01 29.56
N ASP A 16 -5.29 12.44 29.41
CA ASP A 16 -6.38 12.25 30.36
C ASP A 16 -7.45 11.32 29.79
N VAL A 17 -8.15 10.61 30.68
CA VAL A 17 -9.17 9.63 30.28
C VAL A 17 -10.38 9.75 31.21
N GLU A 18 -11.52 10.03 30.63
CA GLU A 18 -12.82 9.96 31.29
C GLU A 18 -13.62 8.79 30.69
N SER A 19 -14.18 7.93 31.58
CA SER A 19 -14.92 6.76 31.13
C SER A 19 -16.04 6.43 32.11
N GLU A 20 -17.26 6.28 31.59
CA GLU A 20 -18.43 5.84 32.35
C GLU A 20 -19.02 4.57 31.75
N PRO A 21 -19.32 3.55 32.56
CA PRO A 21 -19.97 2.33 32.11
C PRO A 21 -21.29 2.61 31.36
N GLY A 22 -21.37 2.15 30.10
CA GLY A 22 -22.52 2.33 29.22
C GLY A 22 -22.60 3.68 28.49
N GLN A 23 -21.71 4.63 28.78
CA GLN A 23 -21.65 5.93 28.08
C GLN A 23 -20.40 6.06 27.16
N GLY A 24 -19.44 5.17 27.33
CA GLY A 24 -18.21 5.18 26.53
C GLY A 24 -17.01 5.79 27.26
N SER A 25 -15.96 6.10 26.50
CA SER A 25 -14.71 6.66 27.02
C SER A 25 -14.26 7.83 26.17
N CYS A 26 -13.80 8.90 26.82
CA CYS A 26 -13.17 10.05 26.21
C CYS A 26 -11.66 10.03 26.54
N PHE A 27 -10.82 10.19 25.51
CA PHE A 27 -9.37 10.32 25.65
C PHE A 27 -8.97 11.71 25.19
N GLU A 28 -8.39 12.50 26.07
CA GLU A 28 -7.85 13.81 25.74
C GLU A 28 -6.32 13.75 25.74
N VAL A 29 -5.71 14.15 24.63
CA VAL A 29 -4.25 14.19 24.48
C VAL A 29 -3.84 15.62 24.14
N LEU A 30 -2.99 16.21 24.98
CA LEU A 30 -2.42 17.54 24.78
C LEU A 30 -0.93 17.41 24.51
N ILE A 31 -0.46 17.94 23.39
CA ILE A 31 0.95 17.95 23.00
C ILE A 31 1.33 19.34 22.51
N ASP A 32 2.36 19.94 23.10
CA ASP A 32 2.92 21.19 22.65
C ASP A 32 3.81 20.96 21.41
N LEU A 33 3.33 21.36 20.25
CA LEU A 33 4.09 21.27 19.00
C LEU A 33 4.67 22.66 18.66
N LYS A 34 5.95 22.73 18.37
CA LYS A 34 6.55 23.93 17.80
C LYS A 34 6.01 24.13 16.39
N ILE A 35 5.38 25.29 16.15
CA ILE A 35 5.01 25.68 14.79
C ILE A 35 6.31 25.79 14.01
N ALA A 36 6.48 24.96 12.97
CA ALA A 36 7.58 25.12 12.04
C ALA A 36 7.44 26.53 11.43
N GLU A 37 8.35 27.45 11.78
CA GLU A 37 8.49 28.69 11.02
C GLU A 37 8.57 28.27 9.55
N ASN A 38 7.75 28.93 8.69
CA ASN A 38 7.71 28.68 7.26
C ASN A 38 9.12 28.55 6.68
N ARG A 39 9.77 27.44 6.95
CA ARG A 39 10.59 26.86 5.92
C ARG A 39 9.54 26.51 4.86
N THR A 40 9.40 27.39 3.88
CA THR A 40 9.24 26.89 2.54
C THR A 40 10.05 25.61 2.57
N VAL A 41 9.37 24.48 2.66
CA VAL A 41 9.98 23.23 2.27
C VAL A 41 10.28 23.54 0.81
N ALA A 42 11.44 24.21 0.60
CA ALA A 42 12.22 23.88 -0.55
C ALA A 42 12.34 22.38 -0.35
N LEU A 43 11.34 21.66 -0.87
CA LEU A 43 11.54 20.34 -1.41
C LEU A 43 12.89 20.50 -2.04
N ALA A 44 13.92 20.02 -1.34
CA ALA A 44 15.17 19.78 -1.98
C ALA A 44 14.75 18.90 -3.15
N ALA A 45 14.47 19.61 -4.26
CA ALA A 45 14.64 19.08 -5.56
C ALA A 45 16.10 18.63 -5.53
N GLN A 46 16.35 17.44 -5.01
CA GLN A 46 17.31 16.61 -5.63
C GLN A 46 16.73 16.48 -7.04
N GLU A 47 17.25 17.37 -7.88
CA GLU A 47 17.26 17.28 -9.32
C GLU A 47 17.95 15.94 -9.69
N GLY A 48 17.28 14.85 -9.40
CA GLY A 48 17.38 13.61 -10.13
C GLY A 48 16.24 13.71 -11.14
N GLU A 49 16.63 13.86 -12.38
CA GLU A 49 15.86 13.79 -13.62
C GLU A 49 14.35 13.66 -13.39
N ARG A 50 13.62 14.69 -13.80
CA ARG A 50 12.16 14.70 -13.97
C ARG A 50 11.84 13.73 -15.12
N ASP A 51 11.99 12.47 -14.83
CA ASP A 51 11.27 11.43 -15.53
C ASP A 51 9.79 11.68 -15.19
N GLY A 52 8.99 11.98 -16.21
CA GLY A 52 7.64 12.50 -16.05
C GLY A 52 6.81 11.68 -15.05
N ASN A 53 5.75 12.26 -14.49
CA ASN A 53 4.84 11.60 -13.55
C ASN A 53 4.43 10.22 -14.11
N ILE A 54 4.99 9.14 -13.56
CA ILE A 54 4.79 7.77 -14.06
C ILE A 54 3.36 7.29 -13.88
N LEU A 55 2.60 7.93 -12.98
CA LEU A 55 1.21 7.60 -12.67
C LEU A 55 0.24 8.25 -13.66
N GLN A 56 0.66 9.32 -14.35
CA GLN A 56 -0.19 10.05 -15.29
C GLN A 56 -0.80 9.13 -16.35
N GLY A 57 -2.14 9.06 -16.37
CA GLY A 57 -2.91 8.25 -17.31
C GLY A 57 -2.91 6.75 -17.02
N MET A 58 -2.31 6.29 -15.91
CA MET A 58 -2.41 4.89 -15.48
C MET A 58 -3.80 4.58 -14.94
N ARG A 59 -4.28 3.38 -15.20
CA ARG A 59 -5.56 2.86 -14.74
C ARG A 59 -5.34 1.71 -13.76
N PHE A 60 -5.77 1.93 -12.54
CA PHE A 60 -5.64 0.96 -11.45
C PHE A 60 -6.94 0.23 -11.20
N LEU A 61 -6.87 -1.07 -10.95
CA LEU A 61 -7.92 -1.84 -10.32
C LEU A 61 -7.54 -2.07 -8.87
N CYS A 62 -8.34 -1.56 -7.93
CA CYS A 62 -7.99 -1.51 -6.51
C CYS A 62 -8.99 -2.33 -5.69
N ALA A 63 -8.50 -3.11 -4.73
CA ALA A 63 -9.32 -3.76 -3.72
C ALA A 63 -9.03 -3.14 -2.35
N GLU A 64 -10.07 -2.62 -1.69
CA GLU A 64 -10.02 -1.99 -0.37
C GLU A 64 -11.42 -2.09 0.25
N ASP A 65 -11.54 -2.71 1.41
CA ASP A 65 -12.82 -2.96 2.08
C ASP A 65 -13.28 -1.81 2.98
N ASN A 66 -12.39 -0.88 3.30
CA ASN A 66 -12.71 0.31 4.08
C ASN A 66 -13.02 1.49 3.16
N GLU A 67 -14.27 1.98 3.20
CA GLU A 67 -14.77 3.06 2.35
C GLU A 67 -13.90 4.34 2.44
N LEU A 68 -13.48 4.73 3.66
CA LEU A 68 -12.64 5.91 3.85
C LEU A 68 -11.24 5.73 3.21
N ASN A 69 -10.64 4.55 3.37
CA ASN A 69 -9.34 4.26 2.74
C ASN A 69 -9.46 4.24 1.21
N ALA A 70 -10.56 3.68 0.68
CA ALA A 70 -10.85 3.65 -0.75
C ALA A 70 -11.01 5.06 -1.34
N GLU A 71 -11.72 5.95 -0.63
CA GLU A 71 -11.87 7.35 -1.00
C GLU A 71 -10.53 8.08 -1.00
N ILE A 72 -9.74 7.94 0.07
CA ILE A 72 -8.40 8.54 0.16
C ILE A 72 -7.50 8.04 -0.97
N LEU A 73 -7.47 6.73 -1.24
CA LEU A 73 -6.66 6.15 -2.31
C LEU A 73 -7.06 6.69 -3.67
N THR A 74 -8.38 6.79 -3.92
CA THR A 74 -8.93 7.34 -5.15
C THR A 74 -8.49 8.78 -5.39
N GLU A 75 -8.63 9.64 -4.38
CA GLU A 75 -8.24 11.05 -4.51
C GLU A 75 -6.72 11.23 -4.66
N LEU A 76 -5.91 10.43 -3.96
CA LEU A 76 -4.45 10.45 -4.11
C LEU A 76 -4.03 10.06 -5.53
N LEU A 77 -4.59 8.99 -6.10
CA LEU A 77 -4.30 8.56 -7.48
C LEU A 77 -4.76 9.60 -8.49
N LYS A 78 -5.92 10.20 -8.28
CA LYS A 78 -6.47 11.26 -9.16
C LYS A 78 -5.62 12.53 -9.14
N ILE A 79 -5.07 12.95 -8.00
CA ILE A 79 -4.13 14.07 -7.89
C ILE A 79 -2.90 13.82 -8.77
N GLU A 80 -2.43 12.58 -8.84
CA GLU A 80 -1.31 12.17 -9.69
C GLU A 80 -1.72 11.91 -11.15
N GLY A 81 -2.98 12.17 -11.52
CA GLY A 81 -3.49 12.02 -12.88
C GLY A 81 -3.73 10.56 -13.29
N ALA A 82 -3.86 9.66 -12.34
CA ALA A 82 -4.26 8.28 -12.54
C ALA A 82 -5.76 8.10 -12.31
N GLU A 83 -6.30 7.01 -12.84
CA GLU A 83 -7.68 6.57 -12.61
C GLU A 83 -7.68 5.27 -11.80
N CYS A 84 -8.71 5.06 -10.96
CA CYS A 84 -8.87 3.78 -10.31
C CYS A 84 -10.34 3.32 -10.29
N THR A 85 -10.50 2.00 -10.32
CA THR A 85 -11.77 1.31 -10.06
C THR A 85 -11.63 0.59 -8.73
N ILE A 86 -12.51 0.87 -7.78
CA ILE A 86 -12.51 0.26 -6.45
C ILE A 86 -13.43 -0.96 -6.42
N CYS A 87 -12.98 -2.02 -5.75
CA CYS A 87 -13.73 -3.21 -5.39
C CYS A 87 -13.62 -3.41 -3.87
N GLU A 88 -14.70 -3.84 -3.21
CA GLU A 88 -14.75 -3.92 -1.75
C GLU A 88 -14.16 -5.22 -1.18
N ASN A 89 -13.88 -6.21 -2.03
CA ASN A 89 -13.35 -7.52 -1.60
C ASN A 89 -12.69 -8.27 -2.76
N GLY A 90 -12.08 -9.43 -2.42
CA GLY A 90 -11.35 -10.25 -3.37
C GLY A 90 -12.21 -10.91 -4.45
N GLU A 91 -13.50 -11.17 -4.20
CA GLU A 91 -14.41 -11.73 -5.21
C GLU A 91 -14.77 -10.68 -6.27
N GLU A 92 -15.04 -9.47 -5.84
CA GLU A 92 -15.38 -8.37 -6.74
C GLU A 92 -14.23 -8.00 -7.66
N ILE A 93 -13.00 -7.89 -7.12
CA ILE A 93 -11.84 -7.55 -7.94
C ILE A 93 -11.51 -8.67 -8.92
N LEU A 94 -11.66 -9.94 -8.54
CA LEU A 94 -11.52 -11.07 -9.45
C LEU A 94 -12.51 -10.97 -10.61
N LYS A 95 -13.79 -10.76 -10.30
CA LYS A 95 -14.87 -10.61 -11.29
C LYS A 95 -14.63 -9.41 -12.21
N ALA A 96 -14.27 -8.25 -11.64
CA ALA A 96 -13.96 -7.04 -12.41
C ALA A 96 -12.79 -7.29 -13.38
N PHE A 97 -11.73 -7.95 -12.90
CA PHE A 97 -10.57 -8.28 -13.72
C PHE A 97 -10.92 -9.28 -14.85
N GLU A 98 -11.69 -10.34 -14.56
CA GLU A 98 -12.09 -11.33 -15.56
C GLU A 98 -12.99 -10.76 -16.65
N GLN A 99 -13.80 -9.75 -16.32
CA GLN A 99 -14.70 -9.07 -17.25
C GLN A 99 -14.02 -7.95 -18.05
N SER A 100 -12.82 -7.54 -17.66
CA SER A 100 -12.07 -6.47 -18.34
C SER A 100 -11.47 -6.95 -19.66
N ALA A 101 -11.24 -6.00 -20.55
CA ALA A 101 -10.42 -6.26 -21.74
C ALA A 101 -8.93 -6.12 -21.41
N PRO A 102 -8.03 -6.83 -22.12
CA PRO A 102 -6.61 -6.63 -21.97
C PRO A 102 -6.21 -5.17 -22.25
N GLY A 103 -5.65 -4.50 -21.22
CA GLY A 103 -5.27 -3.11 -21.29
C GLY A 103 -6.28 -2.13 -20.66
N ASP A 104 -7.42 -2.58 -20.12
CA ASP A 104 -8.32 -1.72 -19.34
C ASP A 104 -7.67 -1.29 -18.03
N TYR A 105 -6.82 -2.14 -17.46
CA TYR A 105 -6.04 -1.86 -16.26
C TYR A 105 -4.56 -2.09 -16.50
N ASP A 106 -3.75 -1.19 -15.96
CA ASP A 106 -2.29 -1.27 -16.06
C ASP A 106 -1.68 -1.99 -14.86
N MET A 107 -2.38 -1.97 -13.71
CA MET A 107 -1.89 -2.51 -12.44
C MET A 107 -3.04 -2.77 -11.46
N ILE A 108 -2.81 -3.70 -10.53
CA ILE A 108 -3.72 -4.00 -9.42
C ILE A 108 -3.07 -3.55 -8.11
N LEU A 109 -3.81 -2.78 -7.29
CA LEU A 109 -3.50 -2.53 -5.89
C LEU A 109 -4.43 -3.39 -5.03
N MET A 110 -3.86 -4.27 -4.22
CA MET A 110 -4.60 -5.32 -3.53
C MET A 110 -4.41 -5.21 -2.03
N ASP A 111 -5.46 -4.83 -1.30
CA ASP A 111 -5.45 -5.03 0.15
C ASP A 111 -5.32 -6.51 0.48
N VAL A 112 -4.47 -6.81 1.44
CA VAL A 112 -4.27 -8.19 1.89
C VAL A 112 -5.39 -8.66 2.79
N GLN A 113 -5.88 -7.79 3.68
CA GLN A 113 -6.88 -8.13 4.70
C GLN A 113 -8.26 -7.60 4.32
N MET A 114 -9.06 -8.44 3.71
CA MET A 114 -10.44 -8.13 3.32
C MET A 114 -11.39 -9.26 3.72
N PRO A 115 -12.68 -8.96 3.96
CA PRO A 115 -13.71 -9.97 4.19
C PRO A 115 -14.01 -10.75 2.90
N VAL A 116 -14.76 -11.85 3.01
CA VAL A 116 -15.22 -12.73 1.94
C VAL A 116 -14.08 -13.47 1.25
N MET A 117 -13.17 -12.76 0.57
CA MET A 117 -11.96 -13.29 -0.06
C MET A 117 -10.81 -12.31 0.20
N ASN A 118 -9.76 -12.80 0.84
CA ASN A 118 -8.56 -11.98 1.11
C ASN A 118 -7.70 -11.76 -0.14
N GLY A 119 -6.76 -10.80 -0.07
CA GLY A 119 -5.94 -10.42 -1.22
C GLY A 119 -5.02 -11.53 -1.73
N TYR A 120 -4.59 -12.46 -0.88
CA TYR A 120 -3.77 -13.60 -1.32
C TYR A 120 -4.60 -14.60 -2.14
N GLU A 121 -5.82 -14.87 -1.70
CA GLU A 121 -6.75 -15.77 -2.41
C GLU A 121 -7.17 -15.15 -3.73
N ALA A 122 -7.54 -13.87 -3.73
CA ALA A 122 -7.87 -13.12 -4.94
C ALA A 122 -6.71 -13.11 -5.94
N THR A 123 -5.47 -12.86 -5.48
CA THR A 123 -4.29 -12.90 -6.35
C THR A 123 -4.09 -14.27 -6.97
N LYS A 124 -4.18 -15.36 -6.18
CA LYS A 124 -4.07 -16.74 -6.70
C LYS A 124 -5.16 -17.03 -7.74
N ALA A 125 -6.39 -16.58 -7.49
CA ALA A 125 -7.50 -16.75 -8.43
C ALA A 125 -7.26 -15.95 -9.72
N ILE A 126 -6.86 -14.67 -9.64
CA ILE A 126 -6.48 -13.86 -10.79
C ILE A 126 -5.38 -14.55 -11.60
N ARG A 127 -4.32 -15.05 -10.96
CA ARG A 127 -3.20 -15.74 -11.63
C ARG A 127 -3.62 -17.05 -12.33
N ARG A 128 -4.73 -17.66 -11.91
CA ARG A 128 -5.29 -18.89 -12.49
C ARG A 128 -6.38 -18.63 -13.52
N SER A 129 -6.90 -17.40 -13.59
CA SER A 129 -7.97 -17.04 -14.50
C SER A 129 -7.57 -17.19 -15.98
N SER A 130 -8.53 -17.22 -16.87
CA SER A 130 -8.32 -17.31 -18.32
C SER A 130 -8.02 -15.97 -18.98
N HIS A 131 -8.00 -14.86 -18.21
CA HIS A 131 -7.72 -13.54 -18.74
C HIS A 131 -6.30 -13.47 -19.32
N LYS A 132 -6.14 -12.83 -20.48
CA LYS A 132 -4.83 -12.77 -21.19
C LYS A 132 -3.70 -12.21 -20.37
N LEU A 133 -3.99 -11.26 -19.48
CA LEU A 133 -3.00 -10.62 -18.59
C LEU A 133 -2.91 -11.29 -17.21
N ALA A 134 -3.61 -12.39 -16.95
CA ALA A 134 -3.65 -13.06 -15.65
C ALA A 134 -2.25 -13.34 -15.06
N LYS A 135 -1.29 -13.71 -15.90
CA LYS A 135 0.08 -14.04 -15.48
C LYS A 135 1.02 -12.83 -15.41
N THR A 136 0.66 -11.73 -16.05
CA THR A 136 1.60 -10.61 -16.29
C THR A 136 1.17 -9.30 -15.67
N ILE A 137 -0.13 -9.08 -15.42
CA ILE A 137 -0.57 -7.85 -14.76
C ILE A 137 0.14 -7.68 -13.42
N PRO A 138 0.81 -6.54 -13.17
CA PRO A 138 1.44 -6.30 -11.89
C PRO A 138 0.41 -6.20 -10.77
N ILE A 139 0.66 -6.88 -9.66
CA ILE A 139 -0.17 -6.83 -8.46
C ILE A 139 0.72 -6.36 -7.30
N ILE A 140 0.38 -5.25 -6.69
CA ILE A 140 1.04 -4.69 -5.51
C ILE A 140 0.14 -4.93 -4.30
N ALA A 141 0.68 -5.60 -3.28
CA ALA A 141 -0.01 -5.74 -1.99
C ALA A 141 -0.03 -4.43 -1.22
N MET A 142 -1.15 -4.08 -0.62
CA MET A 142 -1.28 -3.04 0.40
C MET A 142 -1.48 -3.75 1.75
N THR A 143 -0.60 -3.50 2.72
CA THR A 143 -0.63 -4.20 4.01
C THR A 143 -0.42 -3.26 5.19
N ALA A 144 -1.08 -3.52 6.31
CA ALA A 144 -0.84 -2.79 7.55
C ALA A 144 0.54 -3.09 8.17
N ASN A 145 1.12 -4.25 7.83
CA ASN A 145 2.41 -4.71 8.37
C ASN A 145 3.34 -5.13 7.23
N ALA A 146 4.58 -4.65 7.27
CA ALA A 146 5.63 -5.01 6.31
C ALA A 146 6.61 -6.06 6.90
N PHE A 147 6.10 -7.02 7.69
CA PHE A 147 6.95 -8.06 8.26
C PHE A 147 7.32 -9.13 7.23
N SER A 148 8.43 -9.81 7.47
CA SER A 148 9.01 -10.82 6.57
C SER A 148 8.05 -11.97 6.20
N GLU A 149 7.13 -12.34 7.09
CA GLU A 149 6.13 -13.40 6.83
C GLU A 149 5.10 -12.95 5.77
N ASP A 150 4.62 -11.72 5.84
CA ASP A 150 3.67 -11.16 4.85
C ASP A 150 4.30 -11.06 3.46
N ILE A 151 5.60 -10.78 3.40
CA ILE A 151 6.36 -10.77 2.15
C ILE A 151 6.38 -12.16 1.50
N GLN A 152 6.65 -13.21 2.26
CA GLN A 152 6.68 -14.58 1.75
C GLN A 152 5.31 -15.04 1.26
N HIS A 153 4.25 -14.71 1.98
CA HIS A 153 2.88 -15.01 1.57
C HIS A 153 2.48 -14.27 0.29
N SER A 154 2.85 -13.01 0.17
CA SER A 154 2.61 -12.20 -1.04
C SER A 154 3.32 -12.79 -2.26
N LEU A 155 4.59 -13.18 -2.11
CA LEU A 155 5.37 -13.88 -3.15
C LEU A 155 4.71 -15.20 -3.57
N ALA A 156 4.35 -16.04 -2.58
CA ALA A 156 3.71 -17.33 -2.83
C ALA A 156 2.34 -17.19 -3.50
N ALA A 157 1.64 -16.10 -3.27
CA ALA A 157 0.39 -15.78 -3.95
C ALA A 157 0.59 -15.33 -5.40
N GLY A 158 1.77 -14.84 -5.77
CA GLY A 158 2.09 -14.34 -7.11
C GLY A 158 1.98 -12.81 -7.25
N MET A 159 2.07 -12.07 -6.14
CA MET A 159 2.17 -10.60 -6.16
C MET A 159 3.57 -10.16 -6.60
N ASN A 160 3.71 -8.94 -7.10
CA ASN A 160 4.97 -8.41 -7.64
C ASN A 160 5.71 -7.50 -6.66
N ALA A 161 4.99 -6.87 -5.74
CA ALA A 161 5.55 -6.01 -4.71
C ALA A 161 4.58 -5.86 -3.55
N HIS A 162 5.03 -5.19 -2.49
CA HIS A 162 4.14 -4.73 -1.41
C HIS A 162 4.48 -3.29 -1.01
N ILE A 163 3.49 -2.60 -0.48
CA ILE A 163 3.59 -1.27 0.15
C ILE A 163 2.83 -1.29 1.47
N SER A 164 3.28 -0.50 2.43
CA SER A 164 2.58 -0.33 3.71
C SER A 164 1.40 0.63 3.58
N LYS A 165 0.36 0.41 4.36
CA LYS A 165 -0.70 1.38 4.61
C LYS A 165 -0.26 2.32 5.78
N PRO A 166 -0.56 3.63 5.72
CA PRO A 166 -1.25 4.33 4.63
C PRO A 166 -0.38 4.43 3.36
N VAL A 167 -1.03 4.41 2.19
CA VAL A 167 -0.33 4.44 0.90
C VAL A 167 0.32 5.80 0.66
N GLU A 168 1.64 5.82 0.56
CA GLU A 168 2.41 7.01 0.20
C GLU A 168 2.70 7.03 -1.32
N MET A 169 2.30 8.08 -2.04
CA MET A 169 2.45 8.17 -3.49
C MET A 169 3.90 8.03 -3.95
N LYS A 170 4.86 8.65 -3.24
CA LYS A 170 6.30 8.50 -3.55
C LYS A 170 6.80 7.06 -3.47
N VAL A 171 6.28 6.30 -2.49
CA VAL A 171 6.60 4.87 -2.32
C VAL A 171 5.97 4.06 -3.45
N LEU A 172 4.72 4.34 -3.80
CA LEU A 172 4.01 3.71 -4.91
C LEU A 172 4.73 3.97 -6.24
N GLU A 173 5.07 5.22 -6.57
CA GLU A 173 5.82 5.56 -7.78
C GLU A 173 7.15 4.81 -7.88
N LYS A 174 7.95 4.84 -6.80
CA LYS A 174 9.23 4.12 -6.74
C LYS A 174 9.05 2.62 -7.00
N THR A 175 8.00 2.03 -6.41
CA THR A 175 7.68 0.62 -6.58
C THR A 175 7.30 0.31 -8.03
N ILE A 176 6.45 1.16 -8.65
CA ILE A 176 6.04 1.02 -10.04
C ILE A 176 7.24 1.16 -11.00
N ARG A 177 8.11 2.17 -10.81
CA ARG A 177 9.34 2.32 -11.58
C ARG A 177 10.20 1.06 -11.51
N SER A 178 10.33 0.52 -10.32
CA SER A 178 11.07 -0.71 -10.05
C SER A 178 10.48 -1.93 -10.79
N ILE A 179 9.15 -2.07 -10.83
CA ILE A 179 8.48 -3.14 -11.57
C ILE A 179 8.67 -2.96 -13.09
N LYS A 180 8.47 -1.74 -13.60
CA LYS A 180 8.59 -1.42 -15.04
C LYS A 180 10.03 -1.55 -15.57
N SER A 181 11.06 -1.31 -14.77
CA SER A 181 12.48 -1.41 -15.16
C SER A 181 13.02 -2.84 -15.34
N GLY A 182 12.17 -3.84 -15.31
CA GLY A 182 12.50 -5.19 -15.78
C GLY A 182 13.26 -6.09 -14.82
N GLY A 183 13.22 -5.79 -13.52
CA GLY A 183 13.67 -6.77 -12.53
C GLY A 183 12.55 -7.77 -12.21
N GLY A 184 12.57 -8.95 -12.80
CA GLY A 184 11.56 -10.01 -12.62
C GLY A 184 11.52 -10.66 -11.23
N GLY A 185 11.77 -9.91 -10.15
CA GLY A 185 11.68 -10.36 -8.76
C GLY A 185 10.68 -9.56 -7.96
N TYR A 186 10.20 -10.12 -6.86
CA TYR A 186 9.36 -9.45 -5.86
C TYR A 186 10.12 -8.27 -5.23
N ARG A 187 9.46 -7.12 -5.07
CA ARG A 187 10.11 -5.91 -4.57
C ARG A 187 9.41 -5.32 -3.37
N THR A 188 10.19 -4.95 -2.38
CA THR A 188 9.74 -4.28 -1.16
C THR A 188 10.16 -2.82 -1.21
N ALA A 189 9.22 -1.91 -1.02
CA ALA A 189 9.54 -0.51 -0.88
C ALA A 189 10.20 -0.26 0.49
N GLY A 190 11.52 -0.04 0.48
CA GLY A 190 12.29 0.27 1.69
C GLY A 190 13.29 -0.80 2.16
N TYR A 191 13.18 -2.04 1.72
CA TYR A 191 14.11 -3.12 2.03
C TYR A 191 14.43 -3.86 0.72
N GLY A 192 15.68 -3.99 0.36
CA GLY A 192 16.24 -4.53 -0.87
C GLY A 192 15.45 -5.60 -1.66
N THR A 193 15.93 -5.91 -2.84
CA THR A 193 15.30 -6.87 -3.76
C THR A 193 15.47 -8.30 -3.24
N VAL A 194 14.38 -9.06 -3.10
CA VAL A 194 14.45 -10.52 -2.92
C VAL A 194 14.44 -11.16 -4.31
N THR A 195 15.55 -11.67 -4.76
CA THR A 195 15.66 -12.41 -6.03
C THR A 195 15.25 -13.86 -5.82
N ASN A 196 14.46 -14.44 -6.73
CA ASN A 196 14.22 -15.86 -6.81
C ASN A 196 15.52 -16.58 -7.24
N GLY A 197 16.41 -16.82 -6.27
CA GLY A 197 17.59 -17.64 -6.41
C GLY A 197 17.79 -18.38 -5.10
N PHE A 198 17.78 -19.69 -5.15
CA PHE A 198 18.29 -20.56 -4.08
C PHE A 198 19.74 -20.15 -3.82
N ASP A 199 19.96 -19.29 -2.85
CA ASP A 199 21.17 -19.01 -2.11
C ASP A 199 21.13 -17.56 -1.59
N ALA A 200 20.71 -17.37 -0.38
CA ALA A 200 21.20 -16.26 0.44
C ALA A 200 20.89 -16.52 1.90
N ALA A 201 21.90 -16.87 2.63
CA ALA A 201 21.93 -16.78 4.08
C ALA A 201 21.62 -15.34 4.49
N VAL A 202 20.54 -15.14 5.23
CA VAL A 202 20.22 -13.86 5.84
C VAL A 202 21.15 -13.70 7.05
N GLN A 203 22.15 -12.83 6.95
CA GLN A 203 22.88 -12.34 8.11
C GLN A 203 22.16 -11.14 8.67
N PHE A 204 21.66 -11.28 9.90
CA PHE A 204 21.21 -10.19 10.74
C PHE A 204 22.42 -9.55 11.45
N TYR A 205 22.51 -8.25 11.37
CA TYR A 205 23.16 -7.41 12.37
C TYR A 205 22.17 -6.37 12.86
#